data_61c5ab2611620e165a376be2ff2c9fda
#
_entry.id   61c5ab2611620e165a376be2ff2c9fda
#
_cell.length_a   1.000
_cell.length_b   1.000
_cell.length_c   1.000
_cell.angle_alpha   90.00
_cell.angle_beta   90.00
_cell.angle_gamma   90.00
#
_symmetry.space_group_name_H-M   'P 1'
#
loop_
_entity.id
_entity.type
_entity.pdbx_description
1 polymer ?
#
loop_
_entity_poly.entity_id
_entity_poly.type
_entity_poly.pdbx_seq_one_letter_code
_entity_poly.pdbx_strand_id
1 'polypeptide(L)'
;MKNRQLYKYGLKVYGFEFINGKGRECLEKVVQNDTRRYPLCDEVNLLIRTSYGTLNVVTAPGFMFDGRSGPKIVDWYAPNLGTLEERICWLVHDCNGYGQDLSFEDTNLLLFAMLRDLAGY
;
A
#
# COMPACT_ATOMS: atom_id res chain seq x y z
N MET A 1 2.51 7.50 -16.92
CA MET A 1 3.58 8.45 -16.67
C MET A 1 4.87 7.72 -16.35
N LYS A 2 5.97 8.18 -16.88
CA LYS A 2 7.26 7.60 -16.57
C LYS A 2 7.76 8.17 -15.25
N ASN A 3 8.04 7.32 -14.30
CA ASN A 3 8.20 7.75 -12.93
C ASN A 3 9.59 7.67 -12.35
N ARG A 4 10.55 7.11 -13.09
CA ARG A 4 11.91 6.98 -12.60
C ARG A 4 12.53 8.29 -12.18
N GLN A 5 12.30 9.35 -12.98
CA GLN A 5 12.85 10.66 -12.65
C GLN A 5 12.21 11.23 -11.40
N LEU A 6 10.90 11.03 -11.24
CA LEU A 6 10.18 11.51 -10.08
C LEU A 6 10.77 10.96 -8.77
N TYR A 7 11.01 9.66 -8.75
CA TYR A 7 11.51 9.03 -7.54
C TYR A 7 12.96 9.34 -7.27
N LYS A 8 13.75 9.64 -8.31
CA LYS A 8 15.13 10.06 -8.14
C LYS A 8 15.28 11.38 -7.41
N TYR A 9 14.28 12.25 -7.50
CA TYR A 9 14.37 13.59 -6.93
C TYR A 9 13.74 13.71 -5.56
N GLY A 10 13.61 12.61 -4.84
CA GLY A 10 13.17 12.66 -3.46
C GLY A 10 11.66 12.68 -3.32
N LEU A 11 11.03 11.57 -3.61
CA LEU A 11 9.60 11.41 -3.41
C LEU A 11 9.25 11.60 -1.93
N LYS A 12 8.23 12.41 -1.68
CA LYS A 12 7.62 12.57 -0.36
C LYS A 12 6.15 12.24 -0.44
N VAL A 13 5.63 11.59 0.58
CA VAL A 13 4.21 11.26 0.70
C VAL A 13 3.62 12.07 1.85
N TYR A 14 2.63 12.89 1.53
CA TYR A 14 2.07 13.84 2.50
C TYR A 14 0.88 13.29 3.26
N GLY A 15 0.19 12.31 2.71
CA GLY A 15 -0.98 11.77 3.37
C GLY A 15 -1.81 10.92 2.43
N PHE A 16 -2.91 10.43 2.97
CA PHE A 16 -3.84 9.60 2.23
C PHE A 16 -5.28 9.99 2.59
N GLU A 17 -6.21 9.59 1.73
CA GLU A 17 -7.62 9.82 1.95
C GLU A 17 -8.42 8.70 1.33
N PHE A 18 -9.34 8.12 2.09
CA PHE A 18 -10.28 7.12 1.58
C PHE A 18 -11.46 7.84 0.95
N ILE A 19 -11.76 7.50 -0.30
CA ILE A 19 -12.92 8.04 -1.00
C ILE A 19 -14.20 7.39 -0.48
N ASN A 20 -14.12 6.08 -0.11
CA ASN A 20 -15.28 5.38 0.43
C ASN A 20 -14.99 4.85 1.84
N GLY A 21 -15.92 5.08 2.75
CA GLY A 21 -15.78 4.65 4.15
C GLY A 21 -15.74 3.13 4.30
N LYS A 22 -16.45 2.40 3.45
CA LYS A 22 -16.46 0.94 3.48
C LYS A 22 -15.07 0.37 3.18
N GLY A 23 -14.35 0.98 2.26
CA GLY A 23 -13.00 0.54 1.94
C GLY A 23 -12.06 0.70 3.11
N ARG A 24 -12.13 1.81 3.81
CA ARG A 24 -11.34 2.02 5.01
C ARG A 24 -11.66 0.96 6.08
N GLU A 25 -12.94 0.77 6.33
CA GLU A 25 -13.41 -0.20 7.34
C GLU A 25 -12.95 -1.61 6.99
N CYS A 26 -13.05 -1.97 5.71
CA CYS A 26 -12.62 -3.27 5.22
C CYS A 26 -11.12 -3.49 5.48
N LEU A 27 -10.30 -2.48 5.18
CA LEU A 27 -8.87 -2.58 5.39
C LEU A 27 -8.50 -2.63 6.87
N GLU A 28 -9.22 -1.90 7.71
CA GLU A 28 -9.01 -1.94 9.16
C GLU A 28 -9.30 -3.30 9.76
N LYS A 29 -10.29 -4.00 9.21
CA LYS A 29 -10.79 -5.27 9.77
C LYS A 29 -10.28 -6.50 9.04
N VAL A 30 -9.48 -6.33 7.99
CA VAL A 30 -9.03 -7.46 7.19
C VAL A 30 -8.19 -8.42 8.02
N VAL A 31 -8.41 -9.71 7.80
CA VAL A 31 -7.66 -10.77 8.48
C VAL A 31 -7.07 -11.72 7.45
N GLN A 32 -6.00 -12.37 7.85
CA GLN A 32 -5.31 -13.31 6.98
C GLN A 32 -6.14 -14.57 6.77
N ASN A 33 -6.21 -15.03 5.53
CA ASN A 33 -6.86 -16.29 5.20
C ASN A 33 -5.88 -17.46 5.25
N ASP A 34 -6.36 -18.65 4.87
CA ASP A 34 -5.56 -19.89 4.91
C ASP A 34 -4.36 -19.86 3.97
N THR A 35 -4.42 -19.03 2.93
CA THR A 35 -3.31 -18.91 1.96
C THR A 35 -2.31 -17.83 2.35
N ARG A 36 -2.42 -17.30 3.56
CA ARG A 36 -1.59 -16.23 4.11
C ARG A 36 -1.73 -14.92 3.35
N ARG A 37 -2.92 -14.68 2.83
CA ARG A 37 -3.26 -13.45 2.12
C ARG A 37 -4.42 -12.76 2.83
N TYR A 38 -4.59 -11.49 2.50
CA TYR A 38 -5.60 -10.66 3.15
C TYR A 38 -6.64 -10.26 2.10
N PRO A 39 -7.78 -10.99 2.05
CA PRO A 39 -8.84 -10.64 1.09
C PRO A 39 -9.63 -9.44 1.56
N LEU A 40 -9.82 -8.48 0.68
CA LEU A 40 -10.63 -7.30 0.98
C LEU A 40 -12.11 -7.63 0.80
N CYS A 41 -12.94 -7.23 1.75
CA CYS A 41 -14.37 -7.49 1.70
C CYS A 41 -15.12 -6.50 0.81
N ASP A 42 -14.50 -5.38 0.47
CA ASP A 42 -15.15 -4.34 -0.32
C ASP A 42 -14.11 -3.61 -1.18
N GLU A 43 -14.60 -2.77 -2.09
CA GLU A 43 -13.73 -1.92 -2.87
C GLU A 43 -13.00 -0.93 -1.96
N VAL A 44 -11.71 -0.77 -2.18
CA VAL A 44 -10.93 0.28 -1.54
C VAL A 44 -10.58 1.31 -2.60
N ASN A 45 -11.02 2.54 -2.40
CA ASN A 45 -10.71 3.66 -3.27
C ASN A 45 -9.97 4.71 -2.44
N LEU A 46 -8.72 4.94 -2.78
CA LEU A 46 -7.76 5.62 -1.93
C LEU A 46 -6.95 6.62 -2.74
N LEU A 47 -6.79 7.80 -2.19
CA LEU A 47 -5.92 8.82 -2.75
C LEU A 47 -4.67 8.92 -1.90
N ILE A 48 -3.51 8.93 -2.57
CA ILE A 48 -2.22 9.13 -1.92
C ILE A 48 -1.65 10.45 -2.43
N ARG A 49 -1.43 11.40 -1.55
CA ARG A 49 -0.88 12.69 -1.92
C ARG A 49 0.64 12.66 -1.82
N THR A 50 1.29 12.99 -2.91
CA THR A 50 2.75 12.99 -2.98
C THR A 50 3.28 14.33 -3.48
N SER A 51 4.59 14.50 -3.37
CA SER A 51 5.28 15.69 -3.89
C SER A 51 5.20 15.83 -5.41
N TYR A 52 4.77 14.78 -6.11
CA TYR A 52 4.65 14.78 -7.57
C TYR A 52 3.22 14.62 -8.03
N GLY A 53 2.26 14.80 -7.16
CA GLY A 53 0.85 14.72 -7.49
C GLY A 53 0.12 13.67 -6.67
N THR A 54 -1.14 13.45 -7.01
CA THR A 54 -2.02 12.53 -6.29
C THR A 54 -2.13 11.22 -7.06
N LEU A 55 -1.94 10.13 -6.35
CA LEU A 55 -2.08 8.79 -6.87
C LEU A 55 -3.43 8.25 -6.44
N ASN A 56 -4.22 7.75 -7.39
CA ASN A 56 -5.50 7.12 -7.08
C ASN A 56 -5.36 5.60 -7.16
N VAL A 57 -5.63 4.92 -6.07
CA VAL A 57 -5.51 3.46 -5.97
C VAL A 57 -6.90 2.90 -5.74
N VAL A 58 -7.36 2.04 -6.65
CA VAL A 58 -8.66 1.39 -6.56
C VAL A 58 -8.46 -0.12 -6.63
N THR A 59 -9.02 -0.83 -5.66
CA THR A 59 -9.00 -2.28 -5.66
C THR A 59 -10.43 -2.81 -5.62
N ALA A 60 -10.67 -3.88 -6.35
CA ALA A 60 -11.97 -4.53 -6.38
C ALA A 60 -12.25 -5.30 -5.08
N PRO A 61 -13.52 -5.56 -4.76
CA PRO A 61 -13.85 -6.50 -3.69
C PRO A 61 -13.18 -7.86 -3.95
N GLY A 62 -12.68 -8.47 -2.92
CA GLY A 62 -11.99 -9.75 -3.05
C GLY A 62 -10.52 -9.65 -3.44
N PHE A 63 -10.01 -8.46 -3.70
CA PHE A 63 -8.58 -8.31 -3.96
C PHE A 63 -7.80 -8.85 -2.78
N MET A 64 -6.84 -9.70 -3.05
CA MET A 64 -6.00 -10.31 -2.01
C MET A 64 -4.60 -9.74 -2.07
N PHE A 65 -4.14 -9.16 -0.95
CA PHE A 65 -2.77 -8.67 -0.87
C PHE A 65 -2.01 -9.46 0.19
N ASP A 66 -0.70 -9.52 0.02
CA ASP A 66 0.16 -10.34 0.86
C ASP A 66 0.48 -9.69 2.21
N GLY A 67 0.16 -8.44 2.35
CA GLY A 67 0.56 -7.70 3.52
C GLY A 67 2.05 -7.45 3.51
N ARG A 68 2.65 -7.55 4.66
CA ARG A 68 4.09 -7.36 4.77
C ARG A 68 4.82 -8.44 4.02
N SER A 69 5.58 -8.05 3.00
CA SER A 69 6.47 -8.95 2.29
C SER A 69 7.90 -8.54 2.62
N GLY A 70 8.65 -9.47 3.20
CA GLY A 70 10.02 -9.19 3.61
C GLY A 70 10.63 -10.44 4.19
N PRO A 71 11.86 -10.35 4.70
CA PRO A 71 12.48 -11.48 5.37
C PRO A 71 11.63 -11.97 6.53
N LYS A 72 11.63 -13.26 6.77
CA LYS A 72 10.84 -13.85 7.86
C LYS A 72 11.15 -13.24 9.22
N ILE A 73 12.34 -12.71 9.39
CA ILE A 73 12.72 -12.05 10.63
C ILE A 73 11.85 -10.83 10.91
N VAL A 74 11.36 -10.18 9.87
CA VAL A 74 10.44 -9.03 10.04
C VAL A 74 9.11 -9.51 10.59
N ASP A 75 8.63 -10.66 10.16
CA ASP A 75 7.38 -11.26 10.66
C ASP A 75 7.49 -11.60 12.14
N TRP A 76 8.67 -11.92 12.59
CA TRP A 76 8.91 -12.23 13.99
C TRP A 76 8.70 -11.01 14.88
N TYR A 77 9.09 -9.82 14.42
CA TYR A 77 8.90 -8.58 15.17
C TYR A 77 7.48 -8.05 15.07
N ALA A 78 6.84 -8.26 13.95
CA ALA A 78 5.51 -7.71 13.70
C ALA A 78 4.72 -8.69 12.85
N PRO A 79 4.18 -9.72 13.49
CA PRO A 79 3.49 -10.80 12.78
C PRO A 79 2.17 -10.38 12.15
N ASN A 80 1.64 -9.21 12.53
CA ASN A 80 0.37 -8.69 12.02
C ASN A 80 0.62 -7.69 10.90
N LEU A 81 -0.47 -7.25 10.26
CA LEU A 81 -0.40 -6.19 9.25
C LEU A 81 0.05 -4.85 9.81
N GLY A 82 0.01 -4.69 11.12
CA GLY A 82 0.39 -3.46 11.75
C GLY A 82 -0.72 -2.42 11.76
N THR A 83 -0.33 -1.16 11.79
CA THR A 83 -1.26 -0.04 11.81
C THR A 83 -1.99 0.10 10.47
N LEU A 84 -3.03 0.92 10.43
CA LEU A 84 -3.73 1.22 9.19
C LEU A 84 -2.77 1.80 8.15
N GLU A 85 -1.87 2.67 8.56
CA GLU A 85 -0.87 3.26 7.67
C GLU A 85 0.03 2.20 7.04
N GLU A 86 0.47 1.24 7.83
CA GLU A 86 1.26 0.13 7.30
C GLU A 86 0.49 -0.72 6.32
N ARG A 87 -0.78 -1.00 6.62
CA ARG A 87 -1.65 -1.78 5.73
C ARG A 87 -1.84 -1.07 4.39
N ILE A 88 -1.99 0.25 4.41
CA ILE A 88 -2.08 1.05 3.19
C ILE A 88 -0.81 0.91 2.37
N CYS A 89 0.35 0.96 3.01
CA CYS A 89 1.63 0.83 2.30
C CYS A 89 1.72 -0.52 1.57
N TRP A 90 1.37 -1.61 2.24
CA TRP A 90 1.44 -2.93 1.62
C TRP A 90 0.39 -3.11 0.54
N LEU A 91 -0.81 -2.59 0.75
CA LEU A 91 -1.87 -2.65 -0.25
C LEU A 91 -1.47 -1.93 -1.53
N VAL A 92 -0.97 -0.71 -1.42
CA VAL A 92 -0.55 0.07 -2.58
C VAL A 92 0.60 -0.60 -3.30
N HIS A 93 1.55 -1.16 -2.57
CA HIS A 93 2.67 -1.90 -3.16
C HIS A 93 2.18 -3.09 -3.99
N ASP A 94 1.29 -3.91 -3.43
CA ASP A 94 0.80 -5.08 -4.13
C ASP A 94 -0.09 -4.71 -5.32
N CYS A 95 -0.90 -3.68 -5.18
CA CYS A 95 -1.73 -3.18 -6.26
C CYS A 95 -0.88 -2.73 -7.45
N ASN A 96 0.18 -2.00 -7.19
CA ASN A 96 1.09 -1.56 -8.24
C ASN A 96 1.88 -2.71 -8.86
N GLY A 97 2.11 -3.76 -8.10
CA GLY A 97 2.80 -4.95 -8.60
C GLY A 97 1.97 -5.76 -9.61
N TYR A 98 0.67 -5.54 -9.67
CA TYR A 98 -0.24 -6.33 -10.50
C TYR A 98 -0.75 -5.57 -11.73
N GLY A 99 0.09 -4.78 -12.36
CA GLY A 99 -0.26 -4.22 -13.65
C GLY A 99 -0.53 -2.72 -13.66
N GLN A 100 0.01 -2.03 -12.71
CA GLN A 100 -0.06 -0.57 -12.70
C GLN A 100 1.02 0.04 -13.58
N ASP A 101 0.95 1.35 -13.75
CA ASP A 101 1.87 2.08 -14.64
C ASP A 101 3.29 2.19 -14.10
N LEU A 102 3.50 1.89 -12.84
CA LEU A 102 4.80 2.01 -12.22
C LEU A 102 5.67 0.80 -12.51
N SER A 103 6.95 1.03 -12.71
CA SER A 103 7.93 -0.04 -12.81
C SER A 103 8.09 -0.71 -11.43
N PHE A 104 8.68 -1.90 -11.43
CA PHE A 104 8.97 -2.61 -10.18
C PHE A 104 9.84 -1.76 -9.26
N GLU A 105 10.84 -1.10 -9.82
CA GLU A 105 11.75 -0.23 -9.08
C GLU A 105 11.00 0.95 -8.45
N ASP A 106 10.16 1.62 -9.22
CA ASP A 106 9.39 2.76 -8.73
C ASP A 106 8.34 2.34 -7.71
N THR A 107 7.75 1.16 -7.88
CA THR A 107 6.82 0.60 -6.91
C THR A 107 7.50 0.41 -5.55
N ASN A 108 8.73 -0.09 -5.54
CA ASN A 108 9.49 -0.26 -4.30
C ASN A 108 9.89 1.07 -3.68
N LEU A 109 10.28 2.04 -4.50
CA LEU A 109 10.62 3.37 -4.01
C LEU A 109 9.41 4.06 -3.39
N LEU A 110 8.24 3.90 -3.99
CA LEU A 110 7.00 4.40 -3.42
C LEU A 110 6.70 3.73 -2.08
N LEU A 111 6.87 2.43 -1.99
CA LEU A 111 6.68 1.71 -0.73
C LEU A 111 7.58 2.28 0.37
N PHE A 112 8.87 2.45 0.09
CA PHE A 112 9.79 3.00 1.08
C PHE A 112 9.41 4.41 1.50
N ALA A 113 9.02 5.25 0.56
CA ALA A 113 8.57 6.60 0.87
C ALA A 113 7.32 6.59 1.75
N MET A 114 6.36 5.74 1.45
CA MET A 114 5.13 5.61 2.24
C MET A 114 5.43 5.09 3.65
N LEU A 115 6.27 4.09 3.77
CA LEU A 115 6.65 3.57 5.09
C LEU A 115 7.32 4.65 5.93
N ARG A 116 8.21 5.42 5.33
CA ARG A 116 8.90 6.50 6.02
C ARG A 116 7.93 7.61 6.45
N ASP A 117 7.08 8.05 5.53
CA ASP A 117 6.29 9.26 5.72
C ASP A 117 4.92 9.02 6.37
N LEU A 118 4.31 7.86 6.15
CA LEU A 118 3.01 7.53 6.69
C LEU A 118 3.08 6.62 7.91
N ALA A 119 3.97 5.65 7.89
CA ALA A 119 4.06 4.65 8.97
C ALA A 119 5.16 4.95 9.98
N GLY A 120 6.01 5.92 9.73
CA GLY A 120 7.00 6.36 10.70
C GLY A 120 8.26 5.49 10.79
N TYR A 121 8.58 4.79 9.74
CA TYR A 121 9.77 3.93 9.72
C TYR A 121 11.06 4.75 9.65
#